data_f96c704b84b9321e1379006f9e41c557
#
_entry.id   f96c704b84b9321e1379006f9e41c557
#
_cell.length_a   1.000
_cell.length_b   1.000
_cell.length_c   1.000
_cell.angle_alpha   90.00
_cell.angle_beta   90.00
_cell.angle_gamma   90.00
#
_symmetry.space_group_name_H-M   'P 1'
#
loop_
_entity.id
_entity.type
_entity.pdbx_description
1 polymer ?
#
loop_
_entity_poly.entity_id
_entity_poly.type
_entity_poly.pdbx_seq_one_letter_code
_entity_poly.pdbx_strand_id
1 'polypeptide(L)'
;MPTQQTPISNFQPPVANLEPPKDYLWLNLKDLPYFRSLLRAVEARFYQGFDLPHPILDVGCGDGHFATVAFDYKLDVGIDPWGSPIREASQRGGYFLLTQADGGHMPFPDASFNSAMSNSVLEHIPHVEAVLRETGRVLRPGAPFVFCVPNHQFLSSLSIGRGLDKIGLHGLGDSYRSFFNRLARHIHCDPPEVWQARLEAAGFRLERWWHYYSPAAMQVSEWGHYFGVPSLITRKLIGRWVLFPSEKNPALALTYRLVKPYYEQPQECEDGVCTFFIARKLGPD
;
A
#
# COMPACT_ATOMS: atom_id res chain seq x y z
N MET A 1 -17.08 -7.52 -24.94
CA MET A 1 -18.29 -7.68 -24.11
C MET A 1 -17.83 -7.53 -22.66
N PRO A 2 -18.38 -6.63 -21.85
CA PRO A 2 -18.00 -6.50 -20.46
C PRO A 2 -18.52 -7.73 -19.70
N THR A 3 -17.60 -8.47 -19.08
CA THR A 3 -17.90 -9.59 -18.18
C THR A 3 -18.64 -9.04 -16.96
N GLN A 4 -19.91 -9.37 -16.82
CA GLN A 4 -20.72 -9.07 -15.65
C GLN A 4 -20.06 -9.70 -14.42
N GLN A 5 -19.65 -8.85 -13.48
CA GLN A 5 -19.26 -9.26 -12.15
C GLN A 5 -20.50 -9.86 -11.46
N THR A 6 -20.44 -11.15 -11.14
CA THR A 6 -21.42 -11.78 -10.27
C THR A 6 -21.21 -11.20 -8.85
N PRO A 7 -22.21 -10.57 -8.23
CA PRO A 7 -22.07 -10.10 -6.87
C PRO A 7 -21.98 -11.30 -5.93
N ILE A 8 -20.81 -11.54 -5.36
CA ILE A 8 -20.69 -12.46 -4.23
C ILE A 8 -21.29 -11.76 -3.02
N SER A 9 -22.48 -12.27 -2.64
CA SER A 9 -23.26 -11.82 -1.52
C SER A 9 -22.49 -11.94 -0.19
N ASN A 10 -22.72 -10.96 0.70
CA ASN A 10 -22.45 -10.96 2.14
C ASN A 10 -21.05 -10.61 2.63
N PHE A 11 -20.37 -9.66 2.02
CA PHE A 11 -19.45 -8.84 2.79
C PHE A 11 -20.15 -7.53 3.17
N GLN A 12 -20.92 -7.54 4.26
CA GLN A 12 -21.25 -6.31 4.97
C GLN A 12 -20.07 -6.00 5.88
N PRO A 13 -19.47 -4.80 5.79
CA PRO A 13 -18.55 -4.38 6.82
C PRO A 13 -19.29 -4.45 8.16
N PRO A 14 -18.68 -4.98 9.23
CA PRO A 14 -19.33 -5.03 10.53
C PRO A 14 -19.68 -3.60 10.94
N VAL A 15 -20.99 -3.32 11.03
CA VAL A 15 -21.51 -2.15 11.73
C VAL A 15 -21.37 -2.46 13.21
N ALA A 16 -20.14 -2.39 13.70
CA ALA A 16 -19.87 -2.47 15.11
C ALA A 16 -20.04 -1.08 15.73
N ASN A 17 -20.58 -1.02 16.91
CA ASN A 17 -20.56 0.14 17.80
C ASN A 17 -19.09 0.46 18.14
N LEU A 18 -18.42 1.16 17.26
CA LEU A 18 -17.02 1.49 17.37
C LEU A 18 -16.89 2.86 18.00
N GLU A 19 -15.92 2.97 18.90
CA GLU A 19 -15.24 4.22 19.24
C GLU A 19 -15.08 5.09 17.99
N PRO A 20 -14.98 6.42 18.10
CA PRO A 20 -14.88 7.29 16.92
C PRO A 20 -13.82 6.74 15.97
N PRO A 21 -14.12 6.64 14.66
CA PRO A 21 -13.25 5.97 13.70
C PRO A 21 -11.84 6.58 13.77
N LYS A 22 -10.83 5.73 13.87
CA LYS A 22 -9.42 6.10 13.97
C LYS A 22 -9.03 7.04 12.82
N ASP A 23 -8.51 8.21 13.14
CA ASP A 23 -8.08 9.18 12.13
C ASP A 23 -6.69 8.80 11.59
N TYR A 24 -6.68 7.91 10.61
CA TYR A 24 -5.44 7.44 9.99
C TYR A 24 -4.66 8.56 9.29
N LEU A 25 -5.35 9.59 8.77
CA LEU A 25 -4.66 10.72 8.13
C LEU A 25 -3.84 11.48 9.16
N TRP A 26 -4.43 11.79 10.31
CA TRP A 26 -3.73 12.49 11.36
C TRP A 26 -2.57 11.68 11.92
N LEU A 27 -2.77 10.37 12.14
CA LEU A 27 -1.74 9.47 12.64
C LEU A 27 -0.55 9.38 11.70
N ASN A 28 -0.79 9.31 10.38
CA ASN A 28 0.28 9.29 9.38
C ASN A 28 0.99 10.65 9.26
N LEU A 29 0.26 11.77 9.29
CA LEU A 29 0.83 13.12 9.15
C LEU A 29 1.80 13.50 10.27
N LYS A 30 1.65 12.91 11.45
CA LYS A 30 2.59 13.12 12.56
C LYS A 30 3.99 12.57 12.27
N ASP A 31 4.08 11.52 11.47
CA ASP A 31 5.34 10.81 11.22
C ASP A 31 5.87 10.95 9.80
N LEU A 32 5.01 11.19 8.83
CA LEU A 32 5.34 11.15 7.40
C LEU A 32 5.02 12.48 6.69
N PRO A 33 5.73 12.81 5.60
CA PRO A 33 5.32 13.91 4.73
C PRO A 33 3.97 13.61 4.09
N TYR A 34 3.18 14.65 3.84
CA TYR A 34 1.76 14.53 3.52
C TYR A 34 1.44 13.64 2.31
N PHE A 35 2.30 13.63 1.30
CA PHE A 35 2.09 12.81 0.10
C PHE A 35 2.18 11.30 0.39
N ARG A 36 3.02 10.90 1.34
CA ARG A 36 3.07 9.52 1.84
C ARG A 36 1.94 9.25 2.84
N SER A 37 1.65 10.23 3.69
CA SER A 37 0.60 10.13 4.71
C SER A 37 -0.77 9.91 4.10
N LEU A 38 -1.10 10.64 3.02
CA LEU A 38 -2.41 10.55 2.38
C LEU A 38 -2.67 9.15 1.83
N LEU A 39 -1.73 8.60 1.04
CA LEU A 39 -1.86 7.27 0.47
C LEU A 39 -1.96 6.20 1.57
N ARG A 40 -1.03 6.21 2.54
CA ARG A 40 -1.02 5.26 3.66
C ARG A 40 -2.28 5.32 4.52
N ALA A 41 -2.84 6.52 4.71
CA ALA A 41 -4.07 6.69 5.46
C ALA A 41 -5.28 6.10 4.72
N VAL A 42 -5.37 6.29 3.40
CA VAL A 42 -6.43 5.68 2.58
C VAL A 42 -6.31 4.15 2.61
N GLU A 43 -5.11 3.61 2.45
CA GLU A 43 -4.84 2.17 2.51
C GLU A 43 -5.20 1.57 3.87
N ALA A 44 -4.84 2.23 4.98
CA ALA A 44 -5.13 1.74 6.32
C ALA A 44 -6.63 1.57 6.60
N ARG A 45 -7.49 2.39 5.98
CA ARG A 45 -8.96 2.24 6.08
C ARG A 45 -9.46 0.91 5.55
N PHE A 46 -8.82 0.34 4.52
CA PHE A 46 -9.27 -0.93 3.94
C PHE A 46 -9.10 -2.08 4.92
N TYR A 47 -8.02 -2.08 5.69
CA TYR A 47 -7.71 -3.16 6.64
C TYR A 47 -8.65 -3.22 7.84
N GLN A 48 -9.41 -2.15 8.14
CA GLN A 48 -10.42 -2.18 9.20
C GLN A 48 -11.58 -3.14 8.93
N GLY A 49 -11.85 -3.44 7.66
CA GLY A 49 -12.93 -4.33 7.24
C GLY A 49 -12.51 -5.81 7.14
N PHE A 50 -11.23 -6.13 7.44
CA PHE A 50 -10.70 -7.48 7.27
C PHE A 50 -10.36 -8.10 8.62
N ASP A 51 -10.91 -9.27 8.86
CA ASP A 51 -10.40 -10.20 9.86
C ASP A 51 -9.31 -11.03 9.18
N LEU A 52 -8.05 -10.70 9.48
CA LEU A 52 -6.89 -11.47 9.03
C LEU A 52 -6.59 -12.54 10.07
N PRO A 53 -6.83 -13.83 9.76
CA PRO A 53 -6.59 -14.91 10.71
C PRO A 53 -5.12 -15.03 11.08
N HIS A 54 -4.84 -15.12 12.39
CA HIS A 54 -3.49 -15.37 12.90
C HIS A 54 -3.04 -16.83 12.68
N PRO A 55 -1.75 -17.08 12.47
CA PRO A 55 -0.68 -16.12 12.34
C PRO A 55 -0.67 -15.38 11.01
N ILE A 56 -0.38 -14.08 11.05
CA ILE A 56 -0.37 -13.15 9.92
C ILE A 56 1.06 -12.90 9.46
N LEU A 57 1.31 -12.96 8.14
CA LEU A 57 2.58 -12.58 7.52
C LEU A 57 2.45 -11.23 6.81
N ASP A 58 3.32 -10.28 7.13
CA ASP A 58 3.48 -9.02 6.38
C ASP A 58 4.71 -9.12 5.46
N VAL A 59 4.47 -9.17 4.15
CA VAL A 59 5.50 -9.30 3.12
C VAL A 59 5.96 -7.91 2.68
N GLY A 60 7.17 -7.54 3.06
CA GLY A 60 7.73 -6.21 2.84
C GLY A 60 7.30 -5.24 3.94
N CYS A 61 7.48 -5.61 5.20
CA CYS A 61 7.03 -4.83 6.36
C CYS A 61 7.71 -3.45 6.50
N GLY A 62 8.81 -3.22 5.78
CA GLY A 62 9.55 -1.98 5.81
C GLY A 62 9.98 -1.57 7.23
N ASP A 63 9.78 -0.30 7.55
CA ASP A 63 10.08 0.27 8.86
C ASP A 63 8.99 0.02 9.92
N GLY A 64 7.97 -0.76 9.61
CA GLY A 64 6.87 -1.12 10.50
C GLY A 64 5.86 0.00 10.78
N HIS A 65 6.01 1.18 10.17
CA HIS A 65 5.11 2.31 10.40
C HIS A 65 3.67 1.96 10.02
N PHE A 66 3.46 1.35 8.85
CA PHE A 66 2.13 0.99 8.38
C PHE A 66 1.41 0.06 9.37
N ALA A 67 2.07 -0.99 9.81
CA ALA A 67 1.49 -1.94 10.75
C ALA A 67 1.05 -1.27 12.07
N THR A 68 1.88 -0.39 12.64
CA THR A 68 1.55 0.30 13.90
C THR A 68 0.42 1.33 13.77
N VAL A 69 0.16 1.83 12.56
CA VAL A 69 -0.94 2.76 12.32
C VAL A 69 -2.22 2.03 11.92
N ALA A 70 -2.13 1.05 11.02
CA ALA A 70 -3.29 0.37 10.47
C ALA A 70 -3.96 -0.60 11.47
N PHE A 71 -3.18 -1.24 12.35
CA PHE A 71 -3.68 -2.26 13.27
C PHE A 71 -3.60 -1.79 14.73
N ASP A 72 -4.55 -2.24 15.55
CA ASP A 72 -4.58 -2.03 17.00
C ASP A 72 -3.96 -3.21 17.78
N TYR A 73 -3.44 -4.19 17.05
CA TYR A 73 -2.75 -5.36 17.57
C TYR A 73 -1.42 -5.56 16.81
N LYS A 74 -0.54 -6.36 17.39
CA LYS A 74 0.71 -6.73 16.73
C LYS A 74 0.46 -7.81 15.68
N LEU A 75 1.06 -7.63 14.50
CA LEU A 75 1.14 -8.70 13.51
C LEU A 75 2.13 -9.78 13.97
N ASP A 76 1.91 -11.03 13.53
CA ASP A 76 2.74 -12.15 14.00
C ASP A 76 4.15 -12.06 13.43
N VAL A 77 4.28 -11.91 12.11
CA VAL A 77 5.59 -11.89 11.44
C VAL A 77 5.65 -10.79 10.40
N GLY A 78 6.73 -10.00 10.42
CA GLY A 78 7.08 -9.09 9.33
C GLY A 78 8.39 -9.51 8.68
N ILE A 79 8.47 -9.50 7.35
CA ILE A 79 9.70 -9.73 6.60
C ILE A 79 10.04 -8.53 5.71
N ASP A 80 11.33 -8.24 5.59
CA ASP A 80 11.89 -7.26 4.65
C ASP A 80 13.34 -7.67 4.31
N PRO A 81 13.81 -7.48 3.05
CA PRO A 81 15.18 -7.85 2.68
C PRO A 81 16.24 -6.92 3.31
N TRP A 82 15.86 -5.76 3.78
CA TRP A 82 16.78 -4.73 4.25
C TRP A 82 16.86 -4.65 5.78
N GLY A 83 18.05 -4.84 6.33
CA GLY A 83 18.25 -4.80 7.78
C GLY A 83 18.01 -3.44 8.44
N SER A 84 18.11 -2.31 7.70
CA SER A 84 17.81 -0.99 8.28
C SER A 84 16.33 -0.81 8.58
N PRO A 85 15.39 -1.07 7.64
CA PRO A 85 13.96 -1.05 7.95
C PRO A 85 13.57 -2.01 9.07
N ILE A 86 14.10 -3.24 9.08
CA ILE A 86 13.83 -4.23 10.15
C ILE A 86 14.21 -3.68 11.53
N ARG A 87 15.35 -3.01 11.66
CA ARG A 87 15.74 -2.38 12.94
C ARG A 87 14.79 -1.24 13.34
N GLU A 88 14.31 -0.44 12.38
CA GLU A 88 13.31 0.59 12.67
C GLU A 88 11.98 -0.04 13.09
N ALA A 89 11.53 -1.09 12.39
CA ALA A 89 10.31 -1.84 12.71
C ALA A 89 10.35 -2.45 14.11
N SER A 90 11.52 -2.97 14.53
CA SER A 90 11.68 -3.54 15.88
C SER A 90 11.49 -2.50 16.99
N GLN A 91 11.90 -1.24 16.72
CA GLN A 91 11.74 -0.14 17.67
C GLN A 91 10.28 0.33 17.76
N ARG A 92 9.49 0.15 16.70
CA ARG A 92 8.07 0.52 16.68
C ARG A 92 7.17 -0.49 17.39
N GLY A 93 7.59 -1.75 17.47
CA GLY A 93 6.90 -2.78 18.25
C GLY A 93 5.58 -3.27 17.64
N GLY A 94 5.38 -3.12 16.33
CA GLY A 94 4.17 -3.55 15.61
C GLY A 94 4.12 -5.05 15.29
N TYR A 95 5.15 -5.82 15.62
CA TYR A 95 5.26 -7.25 15.29
C TYR A 95 5.70 -8.06 16.51
N PHE A 96 5.33 -9.35 16.53
CA PHE A 96 5.91 -10.32 17.47
C PHE A 96 7.26 -10.82 16.99
N LEU A 97 7.42 -11.06 15.68
CA LEU A 97 8.67 -11.50 15.07
C LEU A 97 8.98 -10.66 13.83
N LEU A 98 10.23 -10.26 13.71
CA LEU A 98 10.76 -9.60 12.51
C LEU A 98 11.92 -10.42 11.96
N THR A 99 11.90 -10.69 10.67
CA THR A 99 12.93 -11.48 9.99
C THR A 99 13.46 -10.73 8.78
N GLN A 100 14.77 -10.57 8.70
CA GLN A 100 15.40 -10.10 7.48
C GLN A 100 15.42 -11.24 6.47
N ALA A 101 14.59 -11.18 5.44
CA ALA A 101 14.46 -12.22 4.43
C ALA A 101 14.05 -11.66 3.07
N ASP A 102 14.49 -12.32 2.00
CA ASP A 102 13.97 -12.11 0.66
C ASP A 102 12.58 -12.77 0.56
N GLY A 103 11.59 -12.00 0.09
CA GLY A 103 10.23 -12.49 -0.13
C GLY A 103 10.13 -13.64 -1.14
N GLY A 104 11.11 -13.81 -2.03
CA GLY A 104 11.21 -14.93 -2.96
C GLY A 104 11.80 -16.22 -2.36
N HIS A 105 12.34 -16.16 -1.11
CA HIS A 105 12.93 -17.27 -0.37
C HIS A 105 12.71 -17.09 1.13
N MET A 106 11.49 -17.37 1.57
CA MET A 106 11.09 -17.16 2.97
C MET A 106 11.56 -18.30 3.87
N PRO A 107 12.18 -18.00 5.04
CA PRO A 107 12.71 -19.03 5.95
C PRO A 107 11.61 -19.63 6.84
N PHE A 108 10.47 -19.94 6.28
CA PHE A 108 9.33 -20.53 6.99
C PHE A 108 8.92 -21.85 6.35
N PRO A 109 8.43 -22.82 7.13
CA PRO A 109 7.83 -24.04 6.61
C PRO A 109 6.59 -23.75 5.74
N ASP A 110 6.22 -24.74 4.93
CA ASP A 110 4.96 -24.69 4.16
C ASP A 110 3.76 -24.55 5.11
N ALA A 111 2.72 -23.87 4.66
CA ALA A 111 1.46 -23.72 5.39
C ALA A 111 1.61 -23.24 6.84
N SER A 112 2.54 -22.30 7.08
CA SER A 112 2.81 -21.72 8.41
C SER A 112 1.84 -20.63 8.81
N PHE A 113 1.25 -19.93 7.83
CA PHE A 113 0.43 -18.74 8.08
C PHE A 113 -1.03 -18.93 7.67
N ASN A 114 -1.92 -18.29 8.42
CA ASN A 114 -3.36 -18.30 8.18
C ASN A 114 -3.83 -17.09 7.34
N SER A 115 -2.97 -16.08 7.20
CA SER A 115 -3.19 -14.95 6.30
C SER A 115 -1.87 -14.28 5.95
N ALA A 116 -1.86 -13.51 4.86
CA ALA A 116 -0.76 -12.63 4.53
C ALA A 116 -1.26 -11.29 4.01
N MET A 117 -0.40 -10.26 4.15
CA MET A 117 -0.61 -8.96 3.57
C MET A 117 0.66 -8.44 2.93
N SER A 118 0.51 -7.46 2.00
CA SER A 118 1.63 -6.69 1.44
C SER A 118 1.14 -5.31 1.02
N ASN A 119 1.62 -4.25 1.64
CA ASN A 119 1.09 -2.91 1.42
C ASN A 119 2.06 -2.02 0.65
N SER A 120 1.80 -1.77 -0.64
CA SER A 120 2.63 -0.96 -1.55
C SER A 120 4.10 -1.40 -1.54
N VAL A 121 4.33 -2.66 -1.91
CA VAL A 121 5.65 -3.31 -1.94
C VAL A 121 5.87 -4.10 -3.23
N LEU A 122 4.89 -4.89 -3.67
CA LEU A 122 5.06 -5.84 -4.78
C LEU A 122 5.41 -5.14 -6.10
N GLU A 123 4.99 -3.89 -6.28
CA GLU A 123 5.32 -3.05 -7.42
C GLU A 123 6.81 -2.73 -7.56
N HIS A 124 7.58 -2.88 -6.49
CA HIS A 124 9.02 -2.61 -6.46
C HIS A 124 9.90 -3.84 -6.69
N ILE A 125 9.32 -5.04 -6.71
CA ILE A 125 10.06 -6.30 -6.73
C ILE A 125 10.24 -6.80 -8.16
N PRO A 126 11.48 -6.87 -8.71
CA PRO A 126 11.71 -7.31 -10.09
C PRO A 126 11.17 -8.72 -10.41
N HIS A 127 11.30 -9.64 -9.44
CA HIS A 127 10.88 -11.05 -9.57
C HIS A 127 9.65 -11.35 -8.71
N VAL A 128 8.59 -10.54 -8.89
CA VAL A 128 7.38 -10.60 -8.06
C VAL A 128 6.71 -11.97 -8.09
N GLU A 129 6.82 -12.73 -9.20
CA GLU A 129 6.29 -14.07 -9.34
C GLU A 129 6.92 -15.07 -8.35
N ALA A 130 8.20 -14.88 -8.01
CA ALA A 130 8.87 -15.70 -6.98
C ALA A 130 8.29 -15.40 -5.59
N VAL A 131 8.05 -14.11 -5.29
CA VAL A 131 7.43 -13.70 -4.03
C VAL A 131 6.00 -14.22 -3.91
N LEU A 132 5.21 -14.16 -4.97
CA LEU A 132 3.85 -14.69 -4.97
C LEU A 132 3.84 -16.22 -4.75
N ARG A 133 4.73 -16.97 -5.41
CA ARG A 133 4.86 -18.42 -5.18
C ARG A 133 5.26 -18.76 -3.75
N GLU A 134 6.25 -18.06 -3.19
CA GLU A 134 6.67 -18.25 -1.80
C GLU A 134 5.58 -17.88 -0.80
N THR A 135 4.88 -16.77 -1.04
CA THR A 135 3.69 -16.40 -0.24
C THR A 135 2.66 -17.53 -0.30
N GLY A 136 2.41 -18.09 -1.51
CA GLY A 136 1.52 -19.23 -1.68
C GLY A 136 2.01 -20.50 -0.96
N ARG A 137 3.32 -20.77 -0.91
CA ARG A 137 3.90 -21.93 -0.23
C ARG A 137 3.69 -21.82 1.31
N VAL A 138 3.96 -20.65 1.89
CA VAL A 138 3.89 -20.48 3.35
C VAL A 138 2.48 -20.29 3.88
N LEU A 139 1.51 -19.98 3.00
CA LEU A 139 0.10 -19.86 3.37
C LEU A 139 -0.60 -21.22 3.39
N ARG A 140 -1.48 -21.41 4.38
CA ARG A 140 -2.38 -22.57 4.43
C ARG A 140 -3.41 -22.51 3.31
N PRO A 141 -3.89 -23.66 2.82
CA PRO A 141 -5.04 -23.70 1.94
C PRO A 141 -6.23 -22.91 2.50
N GLY A 142 -6.87 -22.10 1.67
CA GLY A 142 -7.96 -21.24 2.08
C GLY A 142 -7.56 -19.93 2.75
N ALA A 143 -6.27 -19.70 3.02
CA ALA A 143 -5.79 -18.46 3.65
C ALA A 143 -5.95 -17.25 2.71
N PRO A 144 -6.41 -16.08 3.21
CA PRO A 144 -6.45 -14.86 2.44
C PRO A 144 -5.06 -14.25 2.27
N PHE A 145 -4.82 -13.66 1.11
CA PHE A 145 -3.70 -12.76 0.83
C PHE A 145 -4.26 -11.42 0.33
N VAL A 146 -3.97 -10.35 1.04
CA VAL A 146 -4.44 -9.00 0.70
C VAL A 146 -3.25 -8.11 0.37
N PHE A 147 -3.34 -7.34 -0.71
CA PHE A 147 -2.26 -6.43 -1.09
C PHE A 147 -2.77 -5.25 -1.91
N CYS A 148 -1.97 -4.20 -1.99
CA CYS A 148 -2.25 -3.05 -2.83
C CYS A 148 -1.00 -2.60 -3.59
N VAL A 149 -1.22 -2.09 -4.80
CA VAL A 149 -0.19 -1.63 -5.73
C VAL A 149 -0.72 -0.49 -6.61
N PRO A 150 0.16 0.39 -7.15
CA PRO A 150 -0.22 1.28 -8.23
C PRO A 150 -0.63 0.48 -9.47
N ASN A 151 -1.56 1.01 -10.26
CA ASN A 151 -2.06 0.35 -11.45
C ASN A 151 -1.63 1.08 -12.74
N HIS A 152 -2.12 0.60 -13.89
CA HIS A 152 -1.83 1.13 -15.22
C HIS A 152 -2.25 2.60 -15.42
N GLN A 153 -3.15 3.13 -14.59
CA GLN A 153 -3.58 4.53 -14.64
C GLN A 153 -2.63 5.48 -13.89
N PHE A 154 -1.70 4.95 -13.09
CA PHE A 154 -0.84 5.75 -12.21
C PHE A 154 -0.04 6.81 -12.98
N LEU A 155 0.72 6.41 -13.99
CA LEU A 155 1.56 7.34 -14.75
C LEU A 155 0.76 8.29 -15.65
N SER A 156 -0.33 7.82 -16.25
CA SER A 156 -1.20 8.66 -17.11
C SER A 156 -1.97 9.72 -16.31
N SER A 157 -2.12 9.55 -14.99
CA SER A 157 -2.81 10.50 -14.11
C SER A 157 -1.93 11.65 -13.63
N LEU A 158 -0.62 11.60 -13.85
CA LEU A 158 0.32 12.65 -13.44
C LEU A 158 -0.02 13.99 -14.09
N SER A 159 -0.22 15.03 -13.26
CA SER A 159 -0.73 16.32 -13.68
C SER A 159 0.21 17.07 -14.61
N ILE A 160 1.53 17.01 -14.33
CA ILE A 160 2.57 17.67 -15.15
C ILE A 160 2.62 17.01 -16.53
N GLY A 161 2.64 15.67 -16.60
CA GLY A 161 2.61 14.94 -17.87
C GLY A 161 1.37 15.28 -18.70
N ARG A 162 0.19 15.25 -18.07
CA ARG A 162 -1.08 15.65 -18.72
C ARG A 162 -1.08 17.12 -19.18
N GLY A 163 -0.49 18.01 -18.39
CA GLY A 163 -0.35 19.42 -18.76
C GLY A 163 0.50 19.61 -20.01
N LEU A 164 1.63 18.91 -20.10
CA LEU A 164 2.51 18.92 -21.26
C LEU A 164 1.81 18.36 -22.52
N ASP A 165 1.05 17.27 -22.37
CA ASP A 165 0.28 16.69 -23.48
C ASP A 165 -0.76 17.67 -24.04
N LYS A 166 -1.46 18.42 -23.17
CA LYS A 166 -2.48 19.40 -23.58
C LYS A 166 -1.94 20.52 -24.44
N ILE A 167 -0.66 20.85 -24.32
CA ILE A 167 0.01 21.88 -25.13
C ILE A 167 0.85 21.27 -26.28
N GLY A 168 0.66 19.98 -26.57
CA GLY A 168 1.32 19.29 -27.68
C GLY A 168 2.75 18.82 -27.42
N LEU A 169 3.26 18.92 -26.18
CA LEU A 169 4.62 18.52 -25.80
C LEU A 169 4.67 17.06 -25.28
N HIS A 170 4.10 16.12 -26.05
CA HIS A 170 3.95 14.70 -25.67
C HIS A 170 5.29 14.04 -25.27
N GLY A 171 6.38 14.26 -26.03
CA GLY A 171 7.69 13.70 -25.70
C GLY A 171 8.26 14.17 -24.35
N LEU A 172 7.97 15.41 -23.94
CA LEU A 172 8.30 15.88 -22.61
C LEU A 172 7.38 15.29 -21.54
N GLY A 173 6.11 15.10 -21.85
CA GLY A 173 5.15 14.41 -20.99
C GLY A 173 5.60 12.99 -20.69
N ASP A 174 6.03 12.22 -21.69
CA ASP A 174 6.55 10.86 -21.53
C ASP A 174 7.87 10.81 -20.77
N SER A 175 8.76 11.77 -21.03
CA SER A 175 10.01 11.91 -20.30
C SER A 175 9.76 12.18 -18.82
N TYR A 176 8.78 13.02 -18.52
CA TYR A 176 8.36 13.31 -17.14
C TYR A 176 7.79 12.06 -16.44
N ARG A 177 6.87 11.33 -17.10
CA ARG A 177 6.31 10.07 -16.56
C ARG A 177 7.40 9.06 -16.26
N SER A 178 8.35 8.91 -17.18
CA SER A 178 9.51 8.03 -17.00
C SER A 178 10.41 8.46 -15.85
N PHE A 179 10.64 9.76 -15.69
CA PHE A 179 11.36 10.32 -14.55
C PHE A 179 10.64 10.03 -13.23
N PHE A 180 9.33 10.31 -13.17
CA PHE A 180 8.54 10.10 -11.96
C PHE A 180 8.46 8.62 -11.58
N ASN A 181 8.32 7.73 -12.57
CA ASN A 181 8.33 6.29 -12.35
C ASN A 181 9.66 5.81 -11.74
N ARG A 182 10.80 6.32 -12.23
CA ARG A 182 12.11 6.03 -11.63
C ARG A 182 12.23 6.58 -10.20
N LEU A 183 11.69 7.77 -9.93
CA LEU A 183 11.65 8.37 -8.60
C LEU A 183 10.82 7.51 -7.64
N ALA A 184 9.67 7.04 -8.07
CA ALA A 184 8.80 6.16 -7.33
C ALA A 184 9.33 4.72 -7.24
N ARG A 185 10.31 4.33 -8.10
CA ARG A 185 10.89 2.99 -8.21
C ARG A 185 9.87 1.89 -8.53
N HIS A 186 8.81 2.23 -9.24
CA HIS A 186 7.84 1.22 -9.64
C HIS A 186 8.35 0.42 -10.85
N ILE A 187 8.21 -0.89 -10.77
CA ILE A 187 8.50 -1.85 -11.83
C ILE A 187 7.19 -2.34 -12.41
N HIS A 188 6.19 -2.57 -11.54
CA HIS A 188 4.89 -3.11 -11.88
C HIS A 188 3.78 -2.09 -11.60
N CYS A 189 3.32 -1.40 -12.65
CA CYS A 189 2.09 -0.61 -12.65
C CYS A 189 1.10 -1.29 -13.60
N ASP A 190 0.75 -2.53 -13.30
CA ASP A 190 0.01 -3.40 -14.21
C ASP A 190 -1.51 -3.33 -13.94
N PRO A 191 -2.35 -3.64 -14.95
CA PRO A 191 -3.78 -3.74 -14.76
C PRO A 191 -4.16 -5.01 -13.98
N PRO A 192 -5.41 -5.08 -13.44
CA PRO A 192 -5.86 -6.20 -12.62
C PRO A 192 -5.74 -7.58 -13.27
N GLU A 193 -5.92 -7.66 -14.58
CA GLU A 193 -5.86 -8.92 -15.34
C GLU A 193 -4.46 -9.54 -15.31
N VAL A 194 -3.41 -8.71 -15.33
CA VAL A 194 -2.02 -9.17 -15.21
C VAL A 194 -1.74 -9.69 -13.81
N TRP A 195 -2.23 -8.99 -12.78
CA TRP A 195 -2.12 -9.45 -11.40
C TRP A 195 -2.90 -10.74 -11.15
N GLN A 196 -4.10 -10.85 -11.74
CA GLN A 196 -4.89 -12.08 -11.68
C GLN A 196 -4.11 -13.27 -12.27
N ALA A 197 -3.53 -13.12 -13.46
CA ALA A 197 -2.75 -14.20 -14.09
C ALA A 197 -1.53 -14.60 -13.23
N ARG A 198 -0.83 -13.63 -12.63
CA ARG A 198 0.28 -13.91 -11.69
C ARG A 198 -0.17 -14.66 -10.45
N LEU A 199 -1.30 -14.26 -9.87
CA LEU A 199 -1.89 -14.91 -8.71
C LEU A 199 -2.31 -16.35 -9.01
N GLU A 200 -2.98 -16.58 -10.13
CA GLU A 200 -3.38 -17.93 -10.59
C GLU A 200 -2.16 -18.83 -10.77
N ALA A 201 -1.11 -18.32 -11.42
CA ALA A 201 0.15 -19.05 -11.58
C ALA A 201 0.88 -19.38 -10.27
N ALA A 202 0.61 -18.61 -9.20
CA ALA A 202 1.13 -18.83 -7.85
C ALA A 202 0.18 -19.66 -6.95
N GLY A 203 -0.91 -20.20 -7.51
CA GLY A 203 -1.88 -21.04 -6.80
C GLY A 203 -2.82 -20.26 -5.91
N PHE A 204 -3.21 -19.06 -6.34
CA PHE A 204 -4.25 -18.25 -5.72
C PHE A 204 -5.45 -18.11 -6.63
N ARG A 205 -6.62 -17.92 -6.04
CA ARG A 205 -7.80 -17.42 -6.73
C ARG A 205 -8.02 -15.96 -6.33
N LEU A 206 -8.15 -15.07 -7.31
CA LEU A 206 -8.56 -13.69 -7.07
C LEU A 206 -10.04 -13.68 -6.70
N GLU A 207 -10.38 -13.10 -5.52
CA GLU A 207 -11.76 -13.03 -5.03
C GLU A 207 -12.39 -11.68 -5.30
N ARG A 208 -11.64 -10.61 -5.05
CA ARG A 208 -12.11 -9.24 -5.25
C ARG A 208 -10.94 -8.32 -5.51
N TRP A 209 -11.20 -7.25 -6.25
CA TRP A 209 -10.32 -6.10 -6.37
C TRP A 209 -11.14 -4.84 -6.63
N TRP A 210 -10.56 -3.68 -6.32
CA TRP A 210 -11.13 -2.38 -6.67
C TRP A 210 -10.02 -1.35 -6.86
N HIS A 211 -10.30 -0.37 -7.70
CA HIS A 211 -9.44 0.79 -7.83
C HIS A 211 -9.74 1.81 -6.73
N TYR A 212 -8.72 2.48 -6.28
CA TYR A 212 -8.80 3.53 -5.28
C TYR A 212 -7.76 4.62 -5.54
N TYR A 213 -7.80 5.69 -4.75
CA TYR A 213 -6.89 6.81 -4.84
C TYR A 213 -7.08 7.58 -6.13
N SER A 214 -8.04 8.52 -6.12
CA SER A 214 -8.47 9.27 -7.30
C SER A 214 -7.31 10.00 -7.99
N PRO A 215 -7.43 10.36 -9.29
CA PRO A 215 -6.46 11.20 -9.99
C PRO A 215 -6.21 12.54 -9.29
N ALA A 216 -7.22 13.10 -8.61
CA ALA A 216 -7.08 14.33 -7.84
C ALA A 216 -6.19 14.13 -6.59
N ALA A 217 -6.39 13.05 -5.85
CA ALA A 217 -5.53 12.68 -4.71
C ALA A 217 -4.09 12.40 -5.19
N MET A 218 -3.95 11.73 -6.34
CA MET A 218 -2.65 11.49 -6.96
C MET A 218 -1.92 12.79 -7.32
N GLN A 219 -2.62 13.77 -7.89
CA GLN A 219 -2.02 15.08 -8.23
C GLN A 219 -1.50 15.79 -6.97
N VAL A 220 -2.26 15.76 -5.89
CA VAL A 220 -1.80 16.32 -4.60
C VAL A 220 -0.53 15.62 -4.11
N SER A 221 -0.44 14.30 -4.25
CA SER A 221 0.75 13.54 -3.88
C SER A 221 1.92 13.76 -4.83
N GLU A 222 1.68 13.88 -6.14
CA GLU A 222 2.69 14.23 -7.14
C GLU A 222 3.42 15.54 -6.76
N TRP A 223 2.66 16.60 -6.51
CA TRP A 223 3.23 17.87 -6.05
C TRP A 223 3.90 17.76 -4.69
N GLY A 224 3.40 16.87 -3.85
CA GLY A 224 3.99 16.59 -2.55
C GLY A 224 5.41 16.07 -2.59
N HIS A 225 5.79 15.36 -3.63
CA HIS A 225 7.17 14.91 -3.82
C HIS A 225 8.14 16.08 -3.98
N TYR A 226 7.71 17.16 -4.62
CA TYR A 226 8.53 18.35 -4.82
C TYR A 226 8.54 19.25 -3.58
N PHE A 227 7.38 19.50 -2.99
CA PHE A 227 7.28 20.29 -1.76
C PHE A 227 7.80 19.54 -0.52
N GLY A 228 7.88 18.22 -0.58
CA GLY A 228 8.41 17.37 0.49
C GLY A 228 9.93 17.27 0.56
N VAL A 229 10.67 17.83 -0.41
CA VAL A 229 12.15 17.80 -0.43
C VAL A 229 12.77 18.28 0.90
N PRO A 230 12.30 19.35 1.56
CA PRO A 230 12.81 19.71 2.89
C PRO A 230 12.69 18.60 3.93
N SER A 231 11.66 17.76 3.86
CA SER A 231 11.48 16.62 4.77
C SER A 231 12.55 15.54 4.59
N LEU A 232 13.13 15.39 3.40
CA LEU A 232 14.28 14.51 3.17
C LEU A 232 15.53 14.99 3.92
N ILE A 233 15.73 16.30 4.00
CA ILE A 233 16.84 16.90 4.72
C ILE A 233 16.69 16.64 6.21
N THR A 234 15.48 16.87 6.77
CA THR A 234 15.21 16.60 8.19
C THR A 234 15.35 15.11 8.52
N ARG A 235 14.87 14.22 7.64
CA ARG A 235 15.06 12.76 7.79
C ARG A 235 16.54 12.39 7.82
N LYS A 236 17.34 12.96 6.93
CA LYS A 236 18.79 12.67 6.84
C LYS A 236 19.58 13.19 8.03
N LEU A 237 19.25 14.39 8.54
CA LEU A 237 19.98 15.05 9.61
C LEU A 237 19.52 14.63 11.02
N ILE A 238 18.25 14.41 11.20
CA ILE A 238 17.62 14.26 12.53
C ILE A 238 16.92 12.89 12.67
N GLY A 239 16.85 12.10 11.60
CA GLY A 239 16.18 10.81 11.59
C GLY A 239 14.65 10.87 11.53
N ARG A 240 14.06 12.05 11.43
CA ARG A 240 12.59 12.27 11.44
C ARG A 240 12.13 13.03 10.20
N TRP A 241 10.98 12.62 9.64
CA TRP A 241 10.35 13.34 8.54
C TRP A 241 9.64 14.62 9.00
N VAL A 242 9.04 14.58 10.20
CA VAL A 242 8.31 15.69 10.79
C VAL A 242 9.04 16.15 12.05
N LEU A 243 9.42 17.42 12.11
CA LEU A 243 10.20 17.97 13.23
C LEU A 243 9.37 18.12 14.50
N PHE A 244 8.14 18.58 14.36
CA PHE A 244 7.25 18.87 15.49
C PHE A 244 5.91 18.12 15.30
N PRO A 245 5.84 16.84 15.67
CA PRO A 245 4.64 15.99 15.53
C PRO A 245 3.62 16.31 16.63
N SER A 246 3.12 17.54 16.68
CA SER A 246 2.21 18.03 17.71
C SER A 246 0.91 18.54 17.10
N GLU A 247 -0.20 18.29 17.76
CA GLU A 247 -1.51 18.84 17.40
C GLU A 247 -1.54 20.39 17.43
N LYS A 248 -0.64 20.99 18.20
CA LYS A 248 -0.48 22.44 18.27
C LYS A 248 0.36 23.00 17.12
N ASN A 249 0.90 22.15 16.22
CA ASN A 249 1.67 22.62 15.08
C ASN A 249 0.73 23.18 13.99
N PRO A 250 0.71 24.51 13.75
CA PRO A 250 -0.23 25.11 12.81
C PRO A 250 0.02 24.68 11.36
N ALA A 251 1.27 24.40 10.99
CA ALA A 251 1.60 23.90 9.65
C ALA A 251 1.03 22.50 9.43
N LEU A 252 1.09 21.63 10.43
CA LEU A 252 0.53 20.30 10.37
C LEU A 252 -1.00 20.34 10.32
N ALA A 253 -1.63 21.20 11.13
CA ALA A 253 -3.08 21.42 11.12
C ALA A 253 -3.57 21.97 9.77
N LEU A 254 -2.82 22.91 9.17
CA LEU A 254 -3.13 23.42 7.82
C LEU A 254 -3.00 22.31 6.77
N THR A 255 -1.90 21.56 6.80
CA THR A 255 -1.69 20.42 5.90
C THR A 255 -2.82 19.40 6.00
N TYR A 256 -3.21 19.05 7.22
CA TYR A 256 -4.34 18.15 7.47
C TYR A 256 -5.63 18.66 6.80
N ARG A 257 -5.97 19.94 7.00
CA ARG A 257 -7.17 20.55 6.40
C ARG A 257 -7.14 20.53 4.88
N LEU A 258 -5.97 20.73 4.27
CA LEU A 258 -5.80 20.75 2.81
C LEU A 258 -5.92 19.35 2.19
N VAL A 259 -5.42 18.32 2.87
CA VAL A 259 -5.42 16.95 2.31
C VAL A 259 -6.62 16.11 2.76
N LYS A 260 -7.30 16.49 3.83
CA LYS A 260 -8.47 15.77 4.37
C LYS A 260 -9.58 15.51 3.34
N PRO A 261 -9.96 16.45 2.47
CA PRO A 261 -10.99 16.19 1.46
C PRO A 261 -10.64 15.03 0.50
N TYR A 262 -9.35 14.79 0.24
CA TYR A 262 -8.89 13.67 -0.59
C TYR A 262 -8.87 12.34 0.19
N TYR A 263 -8.61 12.41 1.49
CA TYR A 263 -8.71 11.25 2.38
C TYR A 263 -10.14 10.78 2.57
N GLU A 264 -11.10 11.69 2.62
CA GLU A 264 -12.52 11.41 2.82
C GLU A 264 -13.26 10.98 1.54
N GLN A 265 -12.58 10.92 0.41
CA GLN A 265 -13.15 10.41 -0.84
C GLN A 265 -13.62 8.95 -0.68
N PRO A 266 -14.54 8.49 -1.55
CA PRO A 266 -14.96 7.09 -1.58
C PRO A 266 -13.77 6.14 -1.64
N GLN A 267 -13.88 5.00 -0.97
CA GLN A 267 -12.82 3.99 -0.93
C GLN A 267 -12.60 3.32 -2.29
N GLU A 268 -13.63 3.29 -3.12
CA GLU A 268 -13.62 2.74 -4.46
C GLU A 268 -13.87 3.87 -5.47
N CYS A 269 -13.06 3.95 -6.52
CA CYS A 269 -13.30 4.85 -7.63
C CYS A 269 -12.77 4.23 -8.94
N GLU A 270 -13.59 4.28 -9.99
CA GLU A 270 -13.29 3.61 -11.28
C GLU A 270 -12.00 4.10 -11.94
N ASP A 271 -11.69 5.40 -11.81
CA ASP A 271 -10.49 6.02 -12.32
C ASP A 271 -9.32 6.07 -11.32
N GLY A 272 -9.42 5.28 -10.24
CA GLY A 272 -8.37 5.20 -9.21
C GLY A 272 -7.04 4.69 -9.75
N VAL A 273 -5.96 5.27 -9.26
CA VAL A 273 -4.60 5.02 -9.78
C VAL A 273 -3.86 3.91 -9.05
N CYS A 274 -4.47 3.36 -8.01
CA CYS A 274 -4.00 2.20 -7.26
C CYS A 274 -5.10 1.13 -7.23
N THR A 275 -4.72 -0.11 -7.01
CA THR A 275 -5.66 -1.23 -6.91
C THR A 275 -5.39 -2.02 -5.64
N PHE A 276 -6.44 -2.33 -4.91
CA PHE A 276 -6.42 -3.25 -3.77
C PHE A 276 -6.94 -4.60 -4.22
N PHE A 277 -6.28 -5.68 -3.78
CA PHE A 277 -6.56 -7.05 -4.16
C PHE A 277 -6.81 -7.92 -2.94
N ILE A 278 -7.80 -8.81 -3.07
CA ILE A 278 -8.06 -9.90 -2.13
C ILE A 278 -7.98 -11.20 -2.92
N ALA A 279 -7.02 -12.03 -2.57
CA ALA A 279 -6.84 -13.35 -3.15
C ALA A 279 -6.92 -14.42 -2.06
N ARG A 280 -7.18 -15.65 -2.47
CA ARG A 280 -7.25 -16.79 -1.58
C ARG A 280 -6.37 -17.93 -2.08
N LYS A 281 -5.55 -18.48 -1.19
CA LYS A 281 -4.72 -19.64 -1.49
C LYS A 281 -5.60 -20.83 -1.82
N LEU A 282 -5.35 -21.45 -2.99
CA LEU A 282 -6.01 -22.70 -3.36
C LEU A 282 -5.46 -23.88 -2.56
N GLY A 283 -6.30 -24.87 -2.31
CA GLY A 283 -5.86 -26.16 -1.78
C GLY A 283 -5.05 -26.95 -2.82
N PRO A 284 -4.34 -27.99 -2.43
CA PRO A 284 -3.89 -29.00 -3.38
C PRO A 284 -5.10 -29.64 -4.04
N ASP A 285 -5.02 -29.87 -5.34
CA ASP A 285 -6.02 -30.61 -6.12
C ASP A 285 -6.12 -32.08 -5.66
#